data_c1594d4a3b6ed5091135c059da475588
#
_entry.id   c1594d4a3b6ed5091135c059da475588
#
_cell.length_a   1.000
_cell.length_b   1.000
_cell.length_c   1.000
_cell.angle_alpha   90.00
_cell.angle_beta   90.00
_cell.angle_gamma   90.00
#
_symmetry.space_group_name_H-M   'P 1'
#
loop_
_entity.id
_entity.type
_entity.pdbx_description
1 polymer ?
#
loop_
_entity_poly.entity_id
_entity_poly.type
_entity_poly.pdbx_seq_one_letter_code
_entity_poly.pdbx_strand_id
1 'polypeptide(L)'
;MSVAMALVDYIPVALFLTGAIILQRTLYGIMSKGAFALFSAGTITVFVAGLFKATWKLLYALGICDFVALNKCFFPMQTTGFVLAGLGMIALLCHKQGKNTMYAAAPPVFASSMPFVFLMVFGVAAMDVCLCIVAKRRKVTVSSVLFIISFIFTLGMGYLSSKDFTEAAMNWIAEGVNTVGQLLFFLGAYLMRDKAKAA
;
A
#
# COMPACT_ATOMS: atom_id res chain seq x y z
N MET A 1 4.94 22.91 9.60
CA MET A 1 5.32 21.47 9.66
C MET A 1 6.72 21.37 10.22
N SER A 2 7.00 20.46 11.17
CA SER A 2 8.35 20.31 11.74
C SER A 2 9.17 19.30 10.95
N VAL A 3 10.52 19.49 10.93
CA VAL A 3 11.46 18.54 10.30
C VAL A 3 11.34 17.14 10.93
N ALA A 4 11.13 17.07 12.25
CA ALA A 4 10.93 15.80 12.95
C ALA A 4 9.72 15.02 12.40
N MET A 5 8.59 15.68 12.17
CA MET A 5 7.40 15.06 11.57
C MET A 5 7.68 14.57 10.15
N ALA A 6 8.37 15.37 9.33
CA ALA A 6 8.72 14.98 7.97
C ALA A 6 9.65 13.76 7.92
N LEU A 7 10.53 13.60 8.91
CA LEU A 7 11.38 12.41 9.02
C LEU A 7 10.59 11.17 9.46
N VAL A 8 9.63 11.33 10.38
CA VAL A 8 8.76 10.22 10.82
C VAL A 8 7.91 9.67 9.67
N ASP A 9 7.50 10.50 8.72
CA ASP A 9 6.76 10.06 7.51
C ASP A 9 7.48 8.97 6.68
N TYR A 10 8.82 8.85 6.79
CA TYR A 10 9.55 7.79 6.10
C TYR A 10 9.39 6.41 6.76
N ILE A 11 8.98 6.35 8.04
CA ILE A 11 8.81 5.08 8.77
C ILE A 11 7.73 4.20 8.11
N PRO A 12 6.47 4.68 7.90
CA PRO A 12 5.45 3.88 7.23
C PRO A 12 5.83 3.52 5.79
N VAL A 13 6.56 4.38 5.08
CA VAL A 13 7.05 4.09 3.72
C VAL A 13 8.04 2.93 3.72
N ALA A 14 8.97 2.90 4.68
CA ALA A 14 9.94 1.81 4.84
C ALA A 14 9.27 0.50 5.27
N LEU A 15 8.29 0.56 6.18
CA LEU A 15 7.51 -0.59 6.62
C LEU A 15 6.72 -1.21 5.46
N PHE A 16 6.04 -0.36 4.66
CA PHE A 16 5.32 -0.82 3.47
C PHE A 16 6.27 -1.49 2.47
N LEU A 17 7.40 -0.86 2.14
CA LEU A 17 8.39 -1.43 1.22
C LEU A 17 8.86 -2.80 1.69
N THR A 18 9.23 -2.91 2.96
CA THR A 18 9.75 -4.16 3.52
C THR A 18 8.68 -5.26 3.49
N GLY A 19 7.44 -4.93 3.87
CA GLY A 19 6.29 -5.84 3.77
C GLY A 19 6.02 -6.27 2.32
N ALA A 20 6.04 -5.33 1.38
CA ALA A 20 5.85 -5.60 -0.04
C ALA A 20 6.94 -6.52 -0.61
N ILE A 21 8.21 -6.32 -0.28
CA ILE A 21 9.31 -7.19 -0.70
C ILE A 21 9.12 -8.61 -0.15
N ILE A 22 8.74 -8.75 1.11
CA ILE A 22 8.47 -10.05 1.72
C ILE A 22 7.31 -10.74 0.99
N LEU A 23 6.22 -10.03 0.72
CA LEU A 23 5.07 -10.57 -0.01
C LEU A 23 5.46 -10.98 -1.44
N GLN A 24 6.19 -10.14 -2.17
CA GLN A 24 6.67 -10.47 -3.52
C GLN A 24 7.47 -11.78 -3.51
N ARG A 25 8.42 -11.93 -2.59
CA ARG A 25 9.21 -13.17 -2.45
C ARG A 25 8.35 -14.38 -2.06
N THR A 26 7.38 -14.18 -1.18
CA THR A 26 6.49 -15.25 -0.68
C THR A 26 5.51 -15.71 -1.73
N LEU A 27 5.03 -14.80 -2.59
CA LEU A 27 4.00 -15.06 -3.59
C LEU A 27 4.57 -15.44 -4.97
N TYR A 28 5.84 -15.17 -5.23
CA TYR A 28 6.48 -15.40 -6.53
C TYR A 28 6.25 -16.80 -7.09
N GLY A 29 6.38 -17.84 -6.25
CA GLY A 29 6.25 -19.23 -6.67
C GLY A 29 4.80 -19.71 -6.90
N ILE A 30 3.81 -18.93 -6.49
CA ILE A 30 2.38 -19.31 -6.62
C ILE A 30 1.59 -18.38 -7.55
N MET A 31 2.16 -17.27 -7.97
CA MET A 31 1.55 -16.33 -8.91
C MET A 31 1.92 -16.66 -10.36
N SER A 32 0.98 -16.44 -11.29
CA SER A 32 1.36 -16.38 -12.71
C SER A 32 2.28 -15.17 -12.97
N LYS A 33 3.10 -15.23 -14.03
CA LYS A 33 4.03 -14.13 -14.35
C LYS A 33 3.32 -12.79 -14.52
N GLY A 34 2.13 -12.77 -15.15
CA GLY A 34 1.34 -11.55 -15.33
C GLY A 34 0.75 -11.03 -14.00
N ALA A 35 0.19 -11.91 -13.17
CA ALA A 35 -0.32 -11.54 -11.84
C ALA A 35 0.80 -10.99 -10.95
N PHE A 36 1.98 -11.63 -10.98
CA PHE A 36 3.15 -11.17 -10.24
C PHE A 36 3.65 -9.82 -10.73
N ALA A 37 3.69 -9.60 -12.05
CA ALA A 37 4.09 -8.32 -12.64
C ALA A 37 3.16 -7.18 -12.20
N LEU A 38 1.82 -7.41 -12.22
CA LEU A 38 0.83 -6.44 -11.73
C LEU A 38 1.02 -6.13 -10.24
N PHE A 39 1.15 -7.18 -9.42
CA PHE A 39 1.34 -7.02 -7.98
C PHE A 39 2.63 -6.26 -7.65
N SER A 40 3.74 -6.62 -8.31
CA SER A 40 5.04 -5.99 -8.08
C SER A 40 5.06 -4.54 -8.58
N ALA A 41 4.56 -4.27 -9.79
CA ALA A 41 4.45 -2.91 -10.31
C ALA A 41 3.56 -2.05 -9.39
N GLY A 42 2.43 -2.60 -8.93
CA GLY A 42 1.52 -1.91 -8.03
C GLY A 42 2.18 -1.53 -6.71
N THR A 43 2.82 -2.48 -6.03
CA THR A 43 3.48 -2.23 -4.73
C THR A 43 4.67 -1.28 -4.86
N ILE A 44 5.45 -1.36 -5.94
CA ILE A 44 6.53 -0.41 -6.22
C ILE A 44 5.96 1.00 -6.44
N THR A 45 4.87 1.13 -7.19
CA THR A 45 4.22 2.43 -7.44
C THR A 45 3.69 3.06 -6.16
N VAL A 46 3.07 2.27 -5.25
CA VAL A 46 2.62 2.75 -3.93
C VAL A 46 3.81 3.23 -3.09
N PHE A 47 4.91 2.47 -3.07
CA PHE A 47 6.12 2.88 -2.36
C PHE A 47 6.68 4.20 -2.89
N VAL A 48 6.81 4.34 -4.22
CA VAL A 48 7.33 5.58 -4.84
C VAL A 48 6.41 6.77 -4.55
N ALA A 49 5.08 6.57 -4.56
CA ALA A 49 4.13 7.61 -4.19
C ALA A 49 4.34 8.08 -2.75
N GLY A 50 4.48 7.14 -1.80
CA GLY A 50 4.78 7.47 -0.39
C GLY A 50 6.11 8.20 -0.23
N LEU A 51 7.15 7.73 -0.93
CA LEU A 51 8.47 8.35 -0.92
C LEU A 51 8.42 9.79 -1.45
N PHE A 52 7.70 10.05 -2.53
CA PHE A 52 7.53 11.41 -3.08
C PHE A 52 6.86 12.34 -2.09
N LYS A 53 5.79 11.87 -1.42
CA LYS A 53 5.08 12.68 -0.42
C LYS A 53 5.96 12.98 0.79
N ALA A 54 6.68 11.99 1.32
CA ALA A 54 7.60 12.17 2.45
C ALA A 54 8.73 13.14 2.08
N THR A 55 9.29 13.00 0.87
CA THR A 55 10.35 13.88 0.38
C THR A 55 9.84 15.32 0.20
N TRP A 56 8.64 15.52 -0.35
CA TRP A 56 8.03 16.85 -0.43
C TRP A 56 7.89 17.49 0.96
N LYS A 57 7.37 16.74 1.95
CA LYS A 57 7.24 17.24 3.32
C LYS A 57 8.58 17.65 3.91
N LEU A 58 9.63 16.86 3.66
CA LEU A 58 10.98 17.16 4.17
C LEU A 58 11.57 18.41 3.53
N LEU A 59 11.51 18.55 2.20
CA LEU A 59 11.98 19.71 1.49
C LEU A 59 11.28 21.00 1.94
N TYR A 60 9.95 20.91 2.12
CA TYR A 60 9.14 22.01 2.63
C TYR A 60 9.49 22.37 4.08
N ALA A 61 9.67 21.36 4.96
CA ALA A 61 10.02 21.60 6.37
C ALA A 61 11.41 22.20 6.57
N LEU A 62 12.36 21.87 5.67
CA LEU A 62 13.72 22.44 5.65
C LEU A 62 13.78 23.83 5.01
N GLY A 63 12.68 24.33 4.43
CA GLY A 63 12.66 25.61 3.74
C GLY A 63 13.47 25.63 2.44
N ILE A 64 13.81 24.47 1.85
CA ILE A 64 14.61 24.37 0.62
C ILE A 64 13.75 24.74 -0.59
N CYS A 65 12.59 24.08 -0.76
CA CYS A 65 11.65 24.39 -1.83
C CYS A 65 10.27 23.76 -1.55
N ASP A 66 9.22 24.35 -2.13
CA ASP A 66 7.88 23.76 -2.19
C ASP A 66 7.69 23.07 -3.55
N PHE A 67 8.14 21.83 -3.68
CA PHE A 67 8.01 21.08 -4.91
C PHE A 67 6.63 20.40 -5.00
N VAL A 68 5.59 21.21 -5.22
CA VAL A 68 4.17 20.85 -5.24
C VAL A 68 3.88 19.64 -6.14
N ALA A 69 4.66 19.43 -7.20
CA ALA A 69 4.48 18.28 -8.11
C ALA A 69 4.59 16.94 -7.38
N LEU A 70 5.54 16.78 -6.43
CA LEU A 70 5.70 15.55 -5.64
C LEU A 70 4.46 15.27 -4.78
N ASN A 71 3.86 16.32 -4.21
CA ASN A 71 2.63 16.18 -3.43
C ASN A 71 1.42 15.82 -4.31
N LYS A 72 1.27 16.50 -5.46
CA LYS A 72 0.14 16.26 -6.39
C LYS A 72 0.17 14.88 -7.04
N CYS A 73 1.35 14.31 -7.29
CA CYS A 73 1.50 12.95 -7.83
C CYS A 73 1.07 11.85 -6.85
N PHE A 74 1.01 12.13 -5.55
CA PHE A 74 0.76 11.12 -4.52
C PHE A 74 -0.52 10.33 -4.76
N PHE A 75 -1.68 10.99 -4.81
CA PHE A 75 -2.98 10.31 -4.95
C PHE A 75 -3.11 9.53 -6.27
N PRO A 76 -2.79 10.08 -7.44
CA PRO A 76 -2.84 9.32 -8.69
C PRO A 76 -1.96 8.08 -8.67
N MET A 77 -0.73 8.21 -8.21
CA MET A 77 0.22 7.09 -8.16
C MET A 77 -0.22 6.05 -7.13
N GLN A 78 -0.62 6.46 -5.93
CA GLN A 78 -1.05 5.56 -4.89
C GLN A 78 -2.30 4.76 -5.31
N THR A 79 -3.28 5.43 -5.92
CA THR A 79 -4.49 4.80 -6.46
C THR A 79 -4.15 3.77 -7.53
N THR A 80 -3.37 4.16 -8.53
CA THR A 80 -2.93 3.25 -9.61
C THR A 80 -2.17 2.06 -9.03
N GLY A 81 -1.27 2.31 -8.06
CA GLY A 81 -0.49 1.26 -7.42
C GLY A 81 -1.36 0.24 -6.68
N PHE A 82 -2.31 0.68 -5.88
CA PHE A 82 -3.21 -0.25 -5.17
C PHE A 82 -4.15 -1.00 -6.10
N VAL A 83 -4.67 -0.35 -7.15
CA VAL A 83 -5.49 -1.04 -8.15
C VAL A 83 -4.69 -2.14 -8.85
N LEU A 84 -3.47 -1.86 -9.29
CA LEU A 84 -2.60 -2.86 -9.91
C LEU A 84 -2.29 -4.01 -8.95
N ALA A 85 -1.93 -3.70 -7.70
CA ALA A 85 -1.65 -4.72 -6.69
C ALA A 85 -2.89 -5.58 -6.39
N GLY A 86 -4.07 -4.95 -6.24
CA GLY A 86 -5.34 -5.64 -6.03
C GLY A 86 -5.70 -6.56 -7.20
N LEU A 87 -5.58 -6.08 -8.45
CA LEU A 87 -5.80 -6.90 -9.65
C LEU A 87 -4.83 -8.08 -9.74
N GLY A 88 -3.56 -7.88 -9.41
CA GLY A 88 -2.58 -8.95 -9.32
C GLY A 88 -2.96 -10.02 -8.31
N MET A 89 -3.50 -9.61 -7.15
CA MET A 89 -3.97 -10.54 -6.11
C MET A 89 -5.27 -11.24 -6.49
N ILE A 90 -6.22 -10.56 -7.12
CA ILE A 90 -7.44 -11.19 -7.68
C ILE A 90 -7.04 -12.24 -8.73
N ALA A 91 -6.12 -11.88 -9.63
CA ALA A 91 -5.62 -12.80 -10.64
C ALA A 91 -4.99 -14.07 -10.02
N LEU A 92 -4.26 -13.94 -8.89
CA LEU A 92 -3.75 -15.09 -8.15
C LEU A 92 -4.87 -16.03 -7.68
N LEU A 93 -5.99 -15.49 -7.20
CA LEU A 93 -7.09 -16.30 -6.66
C LEU A 93 -7.98 -16.91 -7.74
N CYS A 94 -8.15 -16.21 -8.87
CA CYS A 94 -9.04 -16.60 -9.97
C CYS A 94 -8.35 -17.46 -11.03
N HIS A 95 -7.01 -17.46 -11.07
CA HIS A 95 -6.26 -18.13 -12.13
C HIS A 95 -6.08 -19.63 -11.83
N LYS A 96 -6.67 -20.49 -12.69
CA LYS A 96 -6.30 -21.91 -12.74
C LYS A 96 -4.94 -22.02 -13.45
N GLN A 97 -3.95 -22.66 -12.82
CA GLN A 97 -2.64 -22.91 -13.40
C GLN A 97 -2.76 -23.42 -14.84
N GLY A 98 -2.15 -22.75 -15.80
CA GLY A 98 -2.06 -23.21 -17.20
C GLY A 98 -2.40 -22.19 -18.29
N LYS A 99 -2.93 -21.00 -17.96
CA LYS A 99 -3.17 -19.96 -18.98
C LYS A 99 -2.31 -18.70 -18.72
N ASN A 100 -1.38 -18.43 -19.66
CA ASN A 100 -0.63 -17.17 -19.68
C ASN A 100 -1.54 -16.07 -20.23
N THR A 101 -2.30 -15.39 -19.36
CA THR A 101 -3.03 -14.18 -19.72
C THR A 101 -2.21 -12.97 -19.28
N MET A 102 -1.85 -12.11 -20.21
CA MET A 102 -1.30 -10.79 -19.90
C MET A 102 -2.46 -9.84 -19.59
N TYR A 103 -2.39 -9.19 -18.45
CA TYR A 103 -3.29 -8.10 -18.10
C TYR A 103 -2.57 -6.78 -18.36
N ALA A 104 -3.16 -5.91 -19.18
CA ALA A 104 -2.72 -4.53 -19.34
C ALA A 104 -3.65 -3.63 -18.54
N ALA A 105 -3.10 -2.79 -17.67
CA ALA A 105 -3.85 -1.79 -16.96
C ALA A 105 -3.26 -0.41 -17.26
N ALA A 106 -4.12 0.50 -17.72
CA ALA A 106 -3.77 1.91 -17.90
C ALA A 106 -4.10 2.69 -16.61
N PRO A 107 -3.27 3.67 -16.21
CA PRO A 107 -3.60 4.52 -15.08
C PRO A 107 -4.88 5.31 -15.36
N PRO A 108 -5.80 5.39 -14.39
CA PRO A 108 -7.01 6.18 -14.55
C PRO A 108 -6.68 7.69 -14.60
N VAL A 109 -7.33 8.41 -15.50
CA VAL A 109 -7.23 9.87 -15.60
C VAL A 109 -8.57 10.46 -15.20
N PHE A 110 -8.60 11.17 -14.04
CA PHE A 110 -9.80 11.80 -13.53
C PHE A 110 -9.59 13.29 -13.25
N ALA A 111 -10.64 14.08 -13.48
CA ALA A 111 -10.62 15.53 -13.23
C ALA A 111 -10.82 15.91 -11.76
N SER A 112 -11.31 14.99 -10.91
CA SER A 112 -11.54 15.22 -9.49
C SER A 112 -10.85 14.17 -8.61
N SER A 113 -10.63 14.49 -7.33
CA SER A 113 -9.96 13.58 -6.37
C SER A 113 -10.86 12.43 -5.87
N MET A 114 -12.18 12.60 -5.89
CA MET A 114 -13.12 11.60 -5.35
C MET A 114 -13.04 10.23 -6.03
N PRO A 115 -13.04 10.10 -7.37
CA PRO A 115 -12.86 8.81 -8.03
C PRO A 115 -11.55 8.11 -7.65
N PHE A 116 -10.48 8.86 -7.43
CA PHE A 116 -9.21 8.31 -6.97
C PHE A 116 -9.32 7.66 -5.58
N VAL A 117 -10.06 8.29 -4.65
CA VAL A 117 -10.28 7.75 -3.30
C VAL A 117 -11.06 6.44 -3.38
N PHE A 118 -12.16 6.38 -4.14
CA PHE A 118 -12.94 5.15 -4.31
C PHE A 118 -12.13 4.02 -4.94
N LEU A 119 -11.38 4.30 -6.00
CA LEU A 119 -10.53 3.31 -6.65
C LEU A 119 -9.39 2.85 -5.73
N MET A 120 -8.82 3.76 -4.95
CA MET A 120 -7.79 3.41 -3.97
C MET A 120 -8.35 2.47 -2.91
N VAL A 121 -9.51 2.77 -2.33
CA VAL A 121 -10.18 1.92 -1.34
C VAL A 121 -10.49 0.55 -1.94
N PHE A 122 -11.00 0.50 -3.17
CA PHE A 122 -11.26 -0.76 -3.88
C PHE A 122 -9.97 -1.56 -4.08
N GLY A 123 -8.89 -0.92 -4.53
CA GLY A 123 -7.60 -1.58 -4.75
C GLY A 123 -6.99 -2.14 -3.46
N VAL A 124 -7.00 -1.36 -2.37
CA VAL A 124 -6.54 -1.79 -1.05
C VAL A 124 -7.40 -2.94 -0.52
N ALA A 125 -8.73 -2.81 -0.60
CA ALA A 125 -9.65 -3.86 -0.16
C ALA A 125 -9.41 -5.17 -0.93
N ALA A 126 -9.29 -5.09 -2.25
CA ALA A 126 -9.00 -6.25 -3.09
C ALA A 126 -7.67 -6.91 -2.70
N MET A 127 -6.61 -6.12 -2.49
CA MET A 127 -5.31 -6.63 -2.07
C MET A 127 -5.39 -7.32 -0.71
N ASP A 128 -5.94 -6.65 0.31
CA ASP A 128 -5.94 -7.16 1.69
C ASP A 128 -6.89 -8.36 1.87
N VAL A 129 -8.07 -8.35 1.24
CA VAL A 129 -8.99 -9.51 1.25
C VAL A 129 -8.31 -10.73 0.61
N CYS A 130 -7.67 -10.54 -0.54
CA CYS A 130 -6.94 -11.64 -1.18
C CYS A 130 -5.77 -12.14 -0.32
N LEU A 131 -5.02 -11.24 0.34
CA LEU A 131 -3.97 -11.61 1.29
C LEU A 131 -4.52 -12.40 2.48
N CYS A 132 -5.69 -12.02 3.02
CA CYS A 132 -6.38 -12.78 4.07
C CYS A 132 -6.74 -14.20 3.61
N ILE A 133 -7.25 -14.35 2.38
CA ILE A 133 -7.57 -15.67 1.82
C ILE A 133 -6.30 -16.51 1.66
N VAL A 134 -5.22 -15.94 1.13
CA VAL A 134 -3.93 -16.62 0.99
C VAL A 134 -3.37 -17.03 2.35
N ALA A 135 -3.41 -16.12 3.34
CA ALA A 135 -2.94 -16.40 4.69
C ALA A 135 -3.74 -17.55 5.36
N LYS A 136 -5.08 -17.56 5.18
CA LYS A 136 -5.94 -18.67 5.66
C LYS A 136 -5.59 -19.99 4.97
N ARG A 137 -5.41 -19.99 3.64
CA ARG A 137 -5.01 -21.21 2.90
C ARG A 137 -3.66 -21.74 3.38
N ARG A 138 -2.75 -20.87 3.80
CA ARG A 138 -1.44 -21.22 4.41
C ARG A 138 -1.52 -21.53 5.90
N LYS A 139 -2.71 -21.56 6.52
CA LYS A 139 -2.94 -21.81 7.95
C LYS A 139 -2.22 -20.79 8.86
N VAL A 140 -2.10 -19.53 8.42
CA VAL A 140 -1.52 -18.41 9.19
C VAL A 140 -2.63 -17.41 9.56
N THR A 141 -3.55 -17.83 10.41
CA THR A 141 -4.73 -17.03 10.79
C THR A 141 -4.36 -15.66 11.37
N VAL A 142 -3.25 -15.60 12.12
CA VAL A 142 -2.77 -14.32 12.70
C VAL A 142 -2.47 -13.30 11.61
N SER A 143 -1.82 -13.70 10.50
CA SER A 143 -1.58 -12.78 9.37
C SER A 143 -2.87 -12.24 8.77
N SER A 144 -3.94 -13.06 8.68
CA SER A 144 -5.25 -12.60 8.20
C SER A 144 -5.83 -11.52 9.10
N VAL A 145 -5.74 -11.68 10.41
CA VAL A 145 -6.21 -10.68 11.38
C VAL A 145 -5.41 -9.37 11.25
N LEU A 146 -4.10 -9.48 11.12
CA LEU A 146 -3.21 -8.31 10.96
C LEU A 146 -3.52 -7.53 9.66
N PHE A 147 -3.78 -8.21 8.53
CA PHE A 147 -4.19 -7.54 7.30
C PHE A 147 -5.55 -6.85 7.41
N ILE A 148 -6.54 -7.48 8.10
CA ILE A 148 -7.84 -6.85 8.35
C ILE A 148 -7.67 -5.58 9.18
N ILE A 149 -6.91 -5.63 10.26
CA ILE A 149 -6.68 -4.46 11.11
C ILE A 149 -5.91 -3.38 10.34
N SER A 150 -4.87 -3.75 9.57
CA SER A 150 -4.14 -2.83 8.69
C SER A 150 -5.08 -2.12 7.72
N PHE A 151 -6.01 -2.84 7.10
CA PHE A 151 -7.01 -2.27 6.21
C PHE A 151 -7.90 -1.24 6.93
N ILE A 152 -8.35 -1.54 8.15
CA ILE A 152 -9.15 -0.59 8.96
C ILE A 152 -8.36 0.70 9.23
N PHE A 153 -7.07 0.59 9.57
CA PHE A 153 -6.19 1.76 9.75
C PHE A 153 -6.02 2.56 8.44
N THR A 154 -5.91 1.87 7.31
CA THR A 154 -5.83 2.52 5.99
C THR A 154 -7.11 3.28 5.65
N LEU A 155 -8.29 2.73 5.96
CA LEU A 155 -9.57 3.45 5.85
C LEU A 155 -9.63 4.64 6.81
N GLY A 156 -9.13 4.48 8.05
CA GLY A 156 -8.99 5.57 9.02
C GLY A 156 -8.14 6.73 8.49
N MET A 157 -7.04 6.41 7.79
CA MET A 157 -6.23 7.42 7.09
C MET A 157 -7.00 8.14 5.98
N GLY A 158 -7.82 7.42 5.21
CA GLY A 158 -8.71 8.02 4.21
C GLY A 158 -9.69 9.02 4.84
N TYR A 159 -10.28 8.67 5.97
CA TYR A 159 -11.14 9.57 6.73
C TYR A 159 -10.38 10.79 7.28
N LEU A 160 -9.23 10.57 7.91
CA LEU A 160 -8.40 11.65 8.44
C LEU A 160 -7.96 12.61 7.34
N SER A 161 -7.62 12.12 6.14
CA SER A 161 -7.21 12.96 5.01
C SER A 161 -8.31 13.90 4.49
N SER A 162 -9.57 13.70 4.88
CA SER A 162 -10.69 14.60 4.59
C SER A 162 -10.84 15.73 5.62
N LYS A 163 -10.07 15.71 6.71
CA LYS A 163 -10.07 16.74 7.75
C LYS A 163 -9.01 17.81 7.49
N ASP A 164 -9.20 18.95 8.14
CA ASP A 164 -8.26 20.05 8.01
C ASP A 164 -6.96 19.74 8.79
N PHE A 165 -5.83 19.69 8.07
CA PHE A 165 -4.51 19.42 8.61
C PHE A 165 -3.74 20.69 9.02
N THR A 166 -4.42 21.80 9.26
CA THR A 166 -3.76 23.03 9.73
C THR A 166 -3.20 22.86 11.14
N GLU A 167 -3.80 21.99 11.96
CA GLU A 167 -3.33 21.72 13.32
C GLU A 167 -2.22 20.67 13.35
N ALA A 168 -1.14 20.98 14.08
CA ALA A 168 -0.01 20.06 14.26
C ALA A 168 -0.41 18.74 14.92
N ALA A 169 -1.34 18.77 15.88
CA ALA A 169 -1.83 17.58 16.58
C ALA A 169 -2.51 16.58 15.61
N MET A 170 -3.31 17.07 14.67
CA MET A 170 -3.99 16.22 13.69
C MET A 170 -3.01 15.52 12.75
N ASN A 171 -1.93 16.21 12.37
CA ASN A 171 -0.86 15.61 11.57
C ASN A 171 -0.15 14.46 12.32
N TRP A 172 0.12 14.61 13.63
CA TRP A 172 0.71 13.55 14.45
C TRP A 172 -0.21 12.35 14.62
N ILE A 173 -1.52 12.58 14.81
CA ILE A 173 -2.52 11.51 14.89
C ILE A 173 -2.56 10.73 13.56
N ALA A 174 -2.64 11.44 12.43
CA ALA A 174 -2.65 10.80 11.13
C ALA A 174 -1.38 9.97 10.88
N GLU A 175 -0.21 10.49 11.25
CA GLU A 175 1.05 9.78 11.08
C GLU A 175 1.14 8.55 11.99
N GLY A 176 0.64 8.64 13.22
CA GLY A 176 0.53 7.49 14.13
C GLY A 176 -0.38 6.40 13.57
N VAL A 177 -1.56 6.77 13.07
CA VAL A 177 -2.51 5.84 12.43
C VAL A 177 -1.88 5.16 11.21
N ASN A 178 -1.19 5.93 10.34
CA ASN A 178 -0.50 5.40 9.17
C ASN A 178 0.62 4.43 9.57
N THR A 179 1.47 4.83 10.51
CA THR A 179 2.59 4.00 10.99
C THR A 179 2.12 2.68 11.57
N VAL A 180 1.08 2.70 12.41
CA VAL A 180 0.49 1.47 12.99
C VAL A 180 -0.10 0.60 11.88
N GLY A 181 -0.85 1.17 10.94
CA GLY A 181 -1.40 0.43 9.80
C GLY A 181 -0.31 -0.29 9.00
N GLN A 182 0.77 0.43 8.64
CA GLN A 182 1.88 -0.16 7.88
C GLN A 182 2.70 -1.17 8.68
N LEU A 183 2.83 -0.98 10.00
CA LEU A 183 3.46 -1.97 10.88
C LEU A 183 2.66 -3.29 10.90
N LEU A 184 1.34 -3.22 11.00
CA LEU A 184 0.47 -4.39 10.98
C LEU A 184 0.53 -5.11 9.61
N PHE A 185 0.55 -4.37 8.52
CA PHE A 185 0.78 -4.92 7.18
C PHE A 185 2.12 -5.66 7.08
N PHE A 186 3.20 -5.02 7.53
CA PHE A 186 4.54 -5.63 7.57
C PHE A 186 4.57 -6.90 8.41
N LEU A 187 4.01 -6.88 9.63
CA LEU A 187 3.96 -8.04 10.52
C LEU A 187 3.14 -9.18 9.91
N GLY A 188 2.01 -8.87 9.27
CA GLY A 188 1.20 -9.84 8.53
C GLY A 188 2.00 -10.53 7.42
N ALA A 189 2.75 -9.76 6.64
CA ALA A 189 3.62 -10.25 5.59
C ALA A 189 4.77 -11.12 6.15
N TYR A 190 5.38 -10.67 7.23
CA TYR A 190 6.49 -11.36 7.89
C TYR A 190 6.09 -12.74 8.41
N LEU A 191 4.98 -12.82 9.15
CA LEU A 191 4.47 -14.09 9.68
C LEU A 191 4.05 -15.07 8.56
N MET A 192 3.54 -14.54 7.44
CA MET A 192 3.18 -15.37 6.29
C MET A 192 4.42 -15.97 5.59
N ARG A 193 5.57 -15.29 5.65
CA ARG A 193 6.85 -15.77 5.10
C ARG A 193 7.36 -17.01 5.82
N ASP A 194 7.33 -17.01 7.14
CA ASP A 194 7.99 -18.04 7.94
C ASP A 194 7.36 -19.42 7.77
N LYS A 195 6.03 -19.49 7.60
CA LYS A 195 5.35 -20.75 7.29
C LYS A 195 5.48 -21.22 5.83
N ALA A 196 5.85 -20.33 4.91
CA ALA A 196 6.15 -20.73 3.53
C ALA A 196 7.48 -21.49 3.39
N LYS A 197 8.37 -21.41 4.40
CA LYS A 197 9.63 -22.18 4.46
C LYS A 197 9.47 -23.53 5.15
N ALA A 198 8.36 -23.74 5.87
CA ALA A 198 8.10 -24.94 6.64
C ALA A 198 7.16 -25.93 5.93
N ALA A 199 6.66 -25.61 4.75
CA ALA A 199 5.85 -26.45 3.87
C ALA A 199 6.60 -26.80 2.58
#